data_a810212697eecec5e34bafce15e51dde
#
_entry.id   a810212697eecec5e34bafce15e51dde
#
_cell.length_a   1.000
_cell.length_b   1.000
_cell.length_c   1.000
_cell.angle_alpha   90.00
_cell.angle_beta   90.00
_cell.angle_gamma   90.00
#
_symmetry.space_group_name_H-M   'P 1'
#
loop_
_entity.id
_entity.type
_entity.pdbx_description
1 polymer ?
#
loop_
_entity_poly.entity_id
_entity_poly.type
_entity_poly.pdbx_seq_one_letter_code
_entity_poly.pdbx_strand_id
1 'polypeptide(L)'
;YQGMCYVTEHWERWIDIFQAMRDQRGAKRNDLWINLTCYVNPSPWFLQWGNSVWMQNSQDIGRLNVKRPSQLDQLLSYRDDRYFDFVKTRAFQFPLAHLYNHDPIYGNTANLAGKMDDDEFRTYLMMMATRGSAFWELYYSYNMMNEGQKWVINADVLHWINDNYETLKHAKLIGQTPAKGTPYGYSAWSGQEGIISVRNPSDEVKEFTFPLDRTIGMPEGLKGLHRTYVWAYRTDEQKAEDTENHLFDYGGQISLSLQPGEVRIWKFSTVPDKEAPALRIVKTTSPTSLTVELNEPVILKDGIFSVSGNEVTATSLSADRRVVTL
;
A
#
# COMPACT_ATOMS: atom_id res chain seq x y z
N TYR A 1 -0.39 7.53 37.39
CA TYR A 1 -0.13 8.87 36.82
C TYR A 1 -0.08 9.85 38.00
N GLN A 2 1.10 10.31 38.32
CA GLN A 2 1.33 11.16 39.48
C GLN A 2 1.34 12.64 39.09
N GLY A 3 0.22 13.16 38.62
CA GLY A 3 0.02 14.60 38.45
C GLY A 3 0.59 15.23 37.16
N MET A 4 -0.02 16.29 36.73
CA MET A 4 0.32 17.01 35.46
C MET A 4 1.76 17.55 35.44
N CYS A 5 2.33 17.92 36.60
CA CYS A 5 3.71 18.40 36.66
C CYS A 5 4.74 17.36 36.18
N TYR A 6 4.56 16.11 36.52
CA TYR A 6 5.43 15.02 36.06
C TYR A 6 5.42 14.83 34.54
N VAL A 7 4.25 14.98 33.94
CA VAL A 7 4.12 14.86 32.48
C VAL A 7 4.86 16.00 31.80
N THR A 8 4.72 17.23 32.28
CA THR A 8 5.37 18.42 31.74
C THR A 8 6.89 18.30 31.81
N GLU A 9 7.43 18.03 33.04
CA GLU A 9 8.88 17.85 33.21
C GLU A 9 9.45 16.71 32.33
N HIS A 10 8.69 15.64 32.17
CA HIS A 10 9.11 14.52 31.36
C HIS A 10 9.22 14.91 29.86
N TRP A 11 8.25 15.66 29.37
CA TRP A 11 8.27 16.17 28.00
C TRP A 11 9.34 17.22 27.77
N GLU A 12 9.58 18.13 28.70
CA GLU A 12 10.67 19.10 28.61
C GLU A 12 12.02 18.39 28.43
N ARG A 13 12.28 17.35 29.22
CA ARG A 13 13.51 16.54 29.08
C ARG A 13 13.62 15.84 27.74
N TRP A 14 12.51 15.31 27.21
CA TRP A 14 12.50 14.71 25.88
C TRP A 14 12.75 15.75 24.79
N ILE A 15 12.16 16.92 24.89
CA ILE A 15 12.38 18.03 23.97
C ILE A 15 13.86 18.44 23.97
N ASP A 16 14.46 18.58 25.14
CA ASP A 16 15.89 18.90 25.30
C ASP A 16 16.78 17.82 24.63
N ILE A 17 16.44 16.56 24.79
CA ILE A 17 17.15 15.45 24.12
C ILE A 17 17.02 15.55 22.61
N PHE A 18 15.81 15.75 22.09
CA PHE A 18 15.58 15.88 20.64
C PHE A 18 16.32 17.09 20.06
N GLN A 19 16.31 18.21 20.76
CA GLN A 19 17.06 19.40 20.40
C GLN A 19 18.57 19.11 20.36
N ALA A 20 19.11 18.53 21.41
CA ALA A 20 20.51 18.17 21.48
C ALA A 20 20.93 17.20 20.36
N MET A 21 20.08 16.21 20.03
CA MET A 21 20.34 15.28 18.93
C MET A 21 20.39 16.01 17.58
N ARG A 22 19.49 16.95 17.34
CA ARG A 22 19.47 17.75 16.11
C ARG A 22 20.64 18.71 16.02
N ASP A 23 21.00 19.36 17.12
CA ASP A 23 22.11 20.30 17.20
C ASP A 23 23.46 19.61 16.93
N GLN A 24 23.63 18.38 17.44
CA GLN A 24 24.84 17.58 17.19
C GLN A 24 24.98 17.14 15.71
N ARG A 25 23.87 16.89 15.03
CA ARG A 25 23.90 16.57 13.58
C ARG A 25 24.20 17.81 12.74
N GLY A 26 24.00 19.00 13.29
CA GLY A 26 24.19 20.28 12.62
C GLY A 26 23.10 20.61 11.61
N ALA A 27 22.87 21.89 11.40
CA ALA A 27 21.83 22.43 10.51
C ALA A 27 21.93 22.01 9.03
N LYS A 28 23.05 21.37 8.63
CA LYS A 28 23.30 20.92 7.26
C LYS A 28 22.83 19.49 6.97
N ARG A 29 22.47 18.72 7.98
CA ARG A 29 22.00 17.32 7.87
C ARG A 29 20.63 17.18 8.47
N ASN A 30 19.61 17.40 7.65
CA ASN A 30 18.22 17.17 8.02
C ASN A 30 17.83 15.69 7.83
N ASP A 31 18.79 14.79 8.11
CA ASP A 31 18.68 13.33 7.90
C ASP A 31 18.36 12.57 9.19
N LEU A 32 18.12 13.26 10.30
CA LEU A 32 17.74 12.63 11.55
C LEU A 32 16.24 12.39 11.59
N TRP A 33 15.86 11.12 11.59
CA TRP A 33 14.49 10.70 11.82
C TRP A 33 14.26 10.39 13.29
N ILE A 34 13.34 11.10 13.93
CA ILE A 34 12.94 10.87 15.31
C ILE A 34 11.56 10.23 15.32
N ASN A 35 11.50 8.99 15.79
CA ASN A 35 10.29 8.20 15.88
C ASN A 35 9.82 8.11 17.34
N LEU A 36 8.59 8.54 17.63
CA LEU A 36 8.06 8.60 18.97
C LEU A 36 7.21 7.37 19.29
N THR A 37 7.78 6.47 20.08
CA THR A 37 7.12 5.26 20.64
C THR A 37 6.66 5.48 22.07
N CYS A 38 6.15 6.62 22.40
CA CYS A 38 5.72 6.89 23.76
C CYS A 38 4.25 6.53 23.92
N TYR A 39 3.90 5.87 24.98
CA TYR A 39 2.55 5.44 25.38
C TYR A 39 1.57 6.61 25.60
N VAL A 40 1.49 7.50 24.61
CA VAL A 40 0.57 8.64 24.59
C VAL A 40 -0.23 8.60 23.29
N ASN A 41 -1.45 9.07 23.34
CA ASN A 41 -2.26 9.19 22.14
C ASN A 41 -1.56 10.12 21.12
N PRO A 42 -1.46 9.74 19.86
CA PRO A 42 -0.87 10.59 18.82
C PRO A 42 -1.54 11.97 18.80
N SER A 43 -0.73 12.99 18.71
CA SER A 43 -1.18 14.38 18.55
C SER A 43 -0.28 15.09 17.55
N PRO A 44 -0.81 15.96 16.67
CA PRO A 44 -0.01 16.77 15.77
C PRO A 44 1.01 17.65 16.49
N TRP A 45 0.78 17.96 17.76
CA TRP A 45 1.73 18.70 18.61
C TRP A 45 3.12 18.03 18.66
N PHE A 46 3.18 16.69 18.66
CA PHE A 46 4.44 15.95 18.70
C PHE A 46 5.28 16.10 17.44
N LEU A 47 4.67 16.48 16.30
CA LEU A 47 5.38 16.71 15.04
C LEU A 47 6.29 17.96 15.08
N GLN A 48 6.24 18.76 16.11
CA GLN A 48 7.20 19.84 16.34
C GLN A 48 8.60 19.29 16.64
N TRP A 49 8.69 18.10 17.23
CA TRP A 49 9.95 17.48 17.65
C TRP A 49 10.24 16.14 16.99
N GLY A 50 9.23 15.33 16.74
CA GLY A 50 9.33 14.02 16.11
C GLY A 50 8.91 14.03 14.64
N ASN A 51 9.35 13.05 13.89
CA ASN A 51 8.98 12.86 12.49
C ASN A 51 7.79 11.91 12.34
N SER A 52 7.65 10.97 13.26
CA SER A 52 6.53 10.02 13.29
C SER A 52 6.14 9.66 14.70
N VAL A 53 4.89 9.26 14.87
CA VAL A 53 4.31 8.88 16.15
C VAL A 53 3.62 7.54 16.02
N TRP A 54 3.85 6.64 16.96
CA TRP A 54 3.16 5.36 17.02
C TRP A 54 1.67 5.54 17.30
N MET A 55 0.82 4.86 16.52
CA MET A 55 -0.64 5.05 16.58
C MET A 55 -1.30 4.58 17.89
N GLN A 56 -0.75 3.61 18.58
CA GLN A 56 -1.11 3.12 19.93
C GLN A 56 -2.58 2.74 20.21
N ASN A 57 -3.41 2.62 19.21
CA ASN A 57 -4.82 2.23 19.41
C ASN A 57 -5.06 0.76 19.07
N SER A 58 -4.00 -0.02 18.91
CA SER A 58 -4.10 -1.41 18.46
C SER A 58 -2.99 -2.28 19.03
N GLN A 59 -3.22 -3.58 19.04
CA GLN A 59 -2.15 -4.57 19.20
C GLN A 59 -1.37 -4.68 17.88
N ASP A 60 -0.16 -5.24 17.91
CA ASP A 60 0.63 -5.50 16.71
C ASP A 60 -0.14 -6.38 15.73
N ILE A 61 -0.91 -7.27 16.28
CA ILE A 61 -1.68 -8.26 15.59
C ILE A 61 -3.04 -8.42 16.25
N GLY A 62 -4.08 -8.45 15.44
CA GLY A 62 -5.42 -8.67 15.90
C GLY A 62 -6.28 -9.39 14.87
N ARG A 63 -7.49 -9.70 15.26
CA ARG A 63 -8.48 -10.34 14.41
C ARG A 63 -9.73 -9.52 14.37
N LEU A 64 -10.26 -9.35 13.18
CA LEU A 64 -11.65 -8.93 12.97
C LEU A 64 -12.50 -10.17 12.70
N ASN A 65 -13.78 -10.05 12.99
CA ASN A 65 -14.73 -11.10 12.64
C ASN A 65 -15.07 -11.01 11.15
N VAL A 66 -14.18 -11.56 10.31
CA VAL A 66 -14.37 -11.63 8.86
C VAL A 66 -14.63 -13.08 8.45
N LYS A 67 -15.51 -13.30 7.47
CA LYS A 67 -15.94 -14.64 7.06
C LYS A 67 -14.87 -15.42 6.30
N ARG A 68 -13.91 -14.75 5.66
CA ARG A 68 -12.79 -15.38 4.94
C ARG A 68 -11.46 -14.93 5.51
N PRO A 69 -11.01 -15.55 6.58
CA PRO A 69 -9.76 -15.17 7.22
C PRO A 69 -8.57 -15.85 6.55
N SER A 70 -8.15 -15.38 5.37
CA SER A 70 -6.77 -15.63 4.96
C SER A 70 -5.85 -14.81 5.85
N GLN A 71 -4.57 -15.17 5.91
CA GLN A 71 -3.58 -14.40 6.68
C GLN A 71 -3.51 -12.96 6.18
N LEU A 72 -3.48 -12.77 4.88
CA LEU A 72 -3.52 -11.47 4.22
C LEU A 72 -4.74 -10.65 4.65
N ASP A 73 -5.93 -11.26 4.56
CA ASP A 73 -7.18 -10.57 4.89
C ASP A 73 -7.26 -10.14 6.35
N GLN A 74 -6.76 -10.97 7.27
CA GLN A 74 -6.68 -10.64 8.70
C GLN A 74 -5.74 -9.47 8.97
N LEU A 75 -4.52 -9.52 8.44
CA LEU A 75 -3.52 -8.49 8.69
C LEU A 75 -3.95 -7.13 8.13
N LEU A 76 -4.41 -7.09 6.88
CA LEU A 76 -4.86 -5.86 6.24
C LEU A 76 -6.10 -5.31 6.93
N SER A 77 -7.15 -6.11 7.09
CA SER A 77 -8.42 -5.62 7.63
C SER A 77 -8.28 -5.14 9.07
N TYR A 78 -7.54 -5.87 9.91
CA TYR A 78 -7.33 -5.45 11.28
C TYR A 78 -6.61 -4.11 11.38
N ARG A 79 -5.51 -3.95 10.67
CA ARG A 79 -4.72 -2.73 10.73
C ARG A 79 -5.45 -1.55 10.09
N ASP A 80 -6.08 -1.75 8.94
CA ASP A 80 -6.82 -0.69 8.25
C ASP A 80 -8.05 -0.24 9.03
N ASP A 81 -8.71 -1.16 9.78
CA ASP A 81 -9.78 -0.78 10.70
C ASP A 81 -9.27 0.14 11.82
N ARG A 82 -8.05 -0.09 12.33
CA ARG A 82 -7.45 0.81 13.33
C ARG A 82 -7.12 2.18 12.76
N TYR A 83 -6.63 2.26 11.52
CA TYR A 83 -6.44 3.54 10.82
C TYR A 83 -7.79 4.23 10.59
N PHE A 84 -8.81 3.48 10.20
CA PHE A 84 -10.16 4.02 10.03
C PHE A 84 -10.71 4.60 11.34
N ASP A 85 -10.62 3.85 12.44
CA ASP A 85 -11.05 4.32 13.77
C ASP A 85 -10.34 5.63 14.15
N PHE A 86 -9.04 5.69 13.94
CA PHE A 86 -8.23 6.86 14.25
C PHE A 86 -8.62 8.08 13.41
N VAL A 87 -8.69 7.93 12.09
CA VAL A 87 -8.90 9.06 11.16
C VAL A 87 -10.36 9.48 11.06
N LYS A 88 -11.29 8.52 10.98
CA LYS A 88 -12.71 8.79 10.73
C LYS A 88 -13.54 8.82 12.00
N THR A 89 -13.43 7.82 12.87
CA THR A 89 -14.28 7.71 14.05
C THR A 89 -13.87 8.73 15.11
N ARG A 90 -12.58 8.85 15.37
CA ARG A 90 -12.04 9.84 16.32
C ARG A 90 -11.75 11.20 15.70
N ALA A 91 -11.85 11.29 14.38
CA ALA A 91 -11.62 12.51 13.59
C ALA A 91 -10.27 13.19 13.87
N PHE A 92 -9.23 12.42 14.12
CA PHE A 92 -7.89 12.96 14.28
C PHE A 92 -7.36 13.51 12.97
N GLN A 93 -7.07 14.79 12.95
CA GLN A 93 -6.43 15.47 11.83
C GLN A 93 -4.91 15.27 11.88
N PHE A 94 -4.48 14.04 11.67
CA PHE A 94 -3.07 13.67 11.70
C PHE A 94 -2.67 13.12 10.33
N PRO A 95 -1.61 13.63 9.69
CA PRO A 95 -1.16 13.10 8.41
C PRO A 95 -0.75 11.63 8.54
N LEU A 96 -1.28 10.76 7.69
CA LEU A 96 -0.97 9.33 7.71
C LEU A 96 0.54 9.06 7.53
N ALA A 97 1.24 9.92 6.78
CA ALA A 97 2.69 9.82 6.59
C ALA A 97 3.49 9.85 7.90
N HIS A 98 2.96 10.50 8.93
CA HIS A 98 3.60 10.64 10.22
C HIS A 98 3.07 9.67 11.29
N LEU A 99 2.18 8.76 10.90
CA LEU A 99 1.74 7.65 11.74
C LEU A 99 2.49 6.37 11.37
N TYR A 100 2.84 5.59 12.38
CA TYR A 100 3.37 4.26 12.14
C TYR A 100 2.81 3.25 13.15
N ASN A 101 2.95 2.01 12.79
CA ASN A 101 2.75 0.83 13.62
C ASN A 101 3.92 -0.11 13.41
N HIS A 102 3.98 -1.17 14.22
CA HIS A 102 4.91 -2.27 14.00
C HIS A 102 4.49 -3.09 12.77
N ASP A 103 4.70 -2.51 11.61
CA ASP A 103 4.33 -3.07 10.28
C ASP A 103 5.47 -2.83 9.28
N PRO A 104 5.66 -3.70 8.28
CA PRO A 104 4.99 -4.99 8.05
C PRO A 104 5.45 -6.10 9.00
N ILE A 105 4.50 -6.97 9.37
CA ILE A 105 4.77 -8.17 10.17
C ILE A 105 4.62 -9.41 9.30
N TYR A 106 5.72 -10.15 9.11
CA TYR A 106 5.72 -11.45 8.43
C TYR A 106 6.70 -12.38 9.13
N GLY A 107 6.21 -13.04 10.15
CA GLY A 107 7.08 -13.82 11.04
C GLY A 107 6.33 -14.82 11.91
N ASN A 108 7.10 -15.63 12.62
CA ASN A 108 6.62 -16.70 13.48
C ASN A 108 6.07 -16.21 14.83
N THR A 109 5.99 -14.90 15.07
CA THR A 109 5.50 -14.35 16.32
C THR A 109 3.97 -14.39 16.39
N ALA A 110 3.44 -14.64 17.59
CA ALA A 110 2.02 -14.48 17.95
C ALA A 110 1.01 -15.31 17.11
N ASN A 111 1.37 -16.51 16.71
CA ASN A 111 0.50 -17.45 15.96
C ASN A 111 -0.02 -16.89 14.62
N LEU A 112 0.65 -15.91 14.05
CA LEU A 112 0.31 -15.32 12.77
C LEU A 112 1.16 -15.81 11.62
N ALA A 113 1.92 -16.81 11.83
CA ALA A 113 2.71 -17.49 10.82
C ALA A 113 1.83 -18.26 9.82
N GLY A 114 0.80 -17.61 9.30
CA GLY A 114 0.18 -18.08 8.07
C GLY A 114 1.16 -17.78 6.95
N LYS A 115 1.49 -18.80 6.16
CA LYS A 115 2.29 -18.62 4.97
C LYS A 115 1.47 -17.82 3.96
N MET A 116 2.01 -16.73 3.49
CA MET A 116 1.55 -16.03 2.30
C MET A 116 2.32 -16.57 1.10
N ASP A 117 1.66 -16.80 -0.01
CA ASP A 117 2.34 -16.93 -1.28
C ASP A 117 2.97 -15.58 -1.71
N ASP A 118 3.64 -15.55 -2.85
CA ASP A 118 4.36 -14.35 -3.29
C ASP A 118 3.40 -13.21 -3.68
N ASP A 119 2.24 -13.53 -4.27
CA ASP A 119 1.22 -12.55 -4.65
C ASP A 119 0.49 -11.99 -3.42
N GLU A 120 0.18 -12.83 -2.43
CA GLU A 120 -0.38 -12.40 -1.15
C GLU A 120 0.59 -11.48 -0.40
N PHE A 121 1.87 -11.84 -0.36
CA PHE A 121 2.89 -11.03 0.30
C PHE A 121 3.10 -9.67 -0.39
N ARG A 122 3.14 -9.65 -1.74
CA ARG A 122 3.21 -8.41 -2.50
C ARG A 122 1.96 -7.55 -2.26
N THR A 123 0.77 -8.15 -2.29
CA THR A 123 -0.49 -7.45 -2.01
C THR A 123 -0.50 -6.82 -0.62
N TYR A 124 0.01 -7.56 0.38
CA TYR A 124 0.15 -7.05 1.74
C TYR A 124 1.02 -5.79 1.79
N LEU A 125 2.22 -5.86 1.21
CA LEU A 125 3.15 -4.73 1.19
C LEU A 125 2.63 -3.55 0.37
N MET A 126 2.04 -3.81 -0.81
CA MET A 126 1.51 -2.77 -1.68
C MET A 126 0.34 -2.01 -1.04
N MET A 127 -0.60 -2.72 -0.39
CA MET A 127 -1.67 -2.05 0.36
C MET A 127 -1.13 -1.21 1.51
N MET A 128 -0.12 -1.71 2.22
CA MET A 128 0.54 -0.93 3.27
C MET A 128 1.24 0.31 2.73
N ALA A 129 1.91 0.19 1.59
CA ALA A 129 2.57 1.32 0.92
C ALA A 129 1.59 2.45 0.61
N THR A 130 0.37 2.13 0.19
CA THR A 130 -0.66 3.13 -0.12
C THR A 130 -1.21 3.87 1.09
N ARG A 131 -0.95 3.41 2.32
CA ARG A 131 -1.22 4.18 3.55
C ARG A 131 -0.36 5.45 3.64
N GLY A 132 0.75 5.50 2.90
CA GLY A 132 1.64 6.66 2.86
C GLY A 132 2.52 6.85 4.09
N SER A 133 2.59 5.87 5.00
CA SER A 133 3.46 5.94 6.18
C SER A 133 4.92 6.04 5.77
N ALA A 134 5.64 7.01 6.33
CA ALA A 134 7.05 7.23 6.06
C ALA A 134 7.98 6.26 6.81
N PHE A 135 7.46 5.52 7.75
CA PHE A 135 8.26 4.66 8.61
C PHE A 135 7.68 3.24 8.63
N TRP A 136 8.53 2.27 8.28
CA TRP A 136 8.24 0.84 8.33
C TRP A 136 9.22 0.14 9.25
N GLU A 137 8.71 -0.68 10.13
CA GLU A 137 9.50 -1.60 10.95
C GLU A 137 9.35 -3.01 10.38
N LEU A 138 10.42 -3.56 9.81
CA LEU A 138 10.40 -4.84 9.10
C LEU A 138 10.48 -6.01 10.09
N TYR A 139 9.34 -6.39 10.65
CA TYR A 139 9.25 -7.56 11.55
C TYR A 139 9.17 -8.86 10.77
N TYR A 140 10.31 -9.31 10.27
CA TYR A 140 10.41 -10.48 9.41
C TYR A 140 11.14 -11.64 10.07
N SER A 141 10.61 -12.85 9.92
CA SER A 141 11.36 -14.07 10.22
C SER A 141 12.15 -14.52 9.00
N TYR A 142 13.46 -14.63 9.15
CA TYR A 142 14.39 -14.94 8.07
C TYR A 142 14.00 -16.18 7.27
N ASN A 143 13.63 -17.28 7.95
CA ASN A 143 13.20 -18.51 7.31
C ASN A 143 11.97 -18.35 6.42
N MET A 144 11.01 -17.53 6.82
CA MET A 144 9.80 -17.24 6.03
C MET A 144 10.11 -16.37 4.81
N MET A 145 11.03 -15.42 4.96
CA MET A 145 11.46 -14.55 3.87
C MET A 145 12.29 -15.28 2.80
N ASN A 146 12.88 -16.41 3.14
CA ASN A 146 13.63 -17.25 2.18
C ASN A 146 12.72 -18.17 1.36
N GLU A 147 11.43 -18.24 1.65
CA GLU A 147 10.46 -18.98 0.86
C GLU A 147 9.98 -18.11 -0.32
N GLY A 148 10.01 -18.65 -1.54
CA GLY A 148 9.61 -17.91 -2.74
C GLY A 148 10.53 -16.72 -3.05
N GLN A 149 9.95 -15.62 -3.45
CA GLN A 149 10.68 -14.39 -3.85
C GLN A 149 10.52 -13.21 -2.88
N LYS A 150 10.21 -13.47 -1.61
CA LYS A 150 9.80 -12.42 -0.69
C LYS A 150 10.82 -11.33 -0.46
N TRP A 151 12.13 -11.64 -0.46
CA TRP A 151 13.17 -10.61 -0.41
C TRP A 151 13.18 -9.70 -1.64
N VAL A 152 13.00 -10.28 -2.82
CA VAL A 152 12.92 -9.52 -4.08
C VAL A 152 11.67 -8.64 -4.06
N ILE A 153 10.51 -9.20 -3.71
CA ILE A 153 9.25 -8.48 -3.60
C ILE A 153 9.36 -7.30 -2.62
N ASN A 154 9.96 -7.55 -1.46
CA ASN A 154 10.16 -6.49 -0.47
C ASN A 154 11.04 -5.35 -1.02
N ALA A 155 12.15 -5.68 -1.67
CA ALA A 155 13.02 -4.68 -2.27
C ALA A 155 12.30 -3.85 -3.34
N ASP A 156 11.51 -4.51 -4.20
CA ASP A 156 10.74 -3.84 -5.24
C ASP A 156 9.70 -2.86 -4.69
N VAL A 157 8.96 -3.31 -3.67
CA VAL A 157 7.96 -2.45 -3.06
C VAL A 157 8.61 -1.26 -2.38
N LEU A 158 9.76 -1.45 -1.72
CA LEU A 158 10.50 -0.33 -1.13
C LEU A 158 11.04 0.65 -2.17
N HIS A 159 11.53 0.15 -3.32
CA HIS A 159 11.90 1.02 -4.45
C HIS A 159 10.69 1.78 -4.97
N TRP A 160 9.58 1.10 -5.20
CA TRP A 160 8.35 1.74 -5.65
C TRP A 160 7.84 2.81 -4.67
N ILE A 161 7.92 2.56 -3.36
CA ILE A 161 7.59 3.57 -2.33
C ILE A 161 8.50 4.78 -2.47
N ASN A 162 9.81 4.56 -2.57
CA ASN A 162 10.78 5.65 -2.70
C ASN A 162 10.50 6.54 -3.92
N ASP A 163 10.23 5.92 -5.06
CA ASP A 163 9.97 6.62 -6.33
C ASP A 163 8.65 7.40 -6.33
N ASN A 164 7.68 6.97 -5.50
CA ASN A 164 6.34 7.56 -5.44
C ASN A 164 6.05 8.26 -4.10
N TYR A 165 7.03 8.41 -3.22
CA TYR A 165 6.80 8.91 -1.86
C TYR A 165 6.27 10.33 -1.82
N GLU A 166 6.68 11.20 -2.74
CA GLU A 166 6.17 12.57 -2.84
C GLU A 166 4.64 12.62 -3.07
N THR A 167 4.07 11.60 -3.68
CA THR A 167 2.62 11.43 -3.81
C THR A 167 2.04 10.70 -2.60
N LEU A 168 2.63 9.55 -2.22
CA LEU A 168 2.12 8.68 -1.16
C LEU A 168 1.99 9.37 0.20
N LYS A 169 2.90 10.28 0.56
CA LYS A 169 2.86 11.03 1.82
C LYS A 169 1.59 11.87 2.03
N HIS A 170 0.81 12.09 0.97
CA HIS A 170 -0.48 12.80 1.00
C HIS A 170 -1.69 11.88 1.11
N ALA A 171 -1.49 10.61 1.44
CA ALA A 171 -2.54 9.61 1.51
C ALA A 171 -3.69 10.01 2.43
N LYS A 172 -4.90 9.75 1.95
CA LYS A 172 -6.16 9.85 2.68
C LYS A 172 -6.90 8.54 2.57
N LEU A 173 -7.57 8.15 3.64
CA LEU A 173 -8.42 6.98 3.67
C LEU A 173 -9.76 7.28 2.96
N ILE A 174 -10.14 6.43 2.02
CA ILE A 174 -11.42 6.49 1.29
C ILE A 174 -12.30 5.29 1.62
N GLY A 175 -13.61 5.45 1.45
CA GLY A 175 -14.60 4.41 1.76
C GLY A 175 -14.97 4.34 3.24
N GLN A 176 -15.26 3.13 3.71
CA GLN A 176 -15.75 2.86 5.06
C GLN A 176 -14.89 1.82 5.79
N THR A 177 -15.24 1.54 7.06
CA THR A 177 -14.48 0.59 7.88
C THR A 177 -14.47 -0.83 7.31
N PRO A 178 -13.31 -1.46 7.16
CA PRO A 178 -13.20 -2.85 6.74
C PRO A 178 -13.86 -3.83 7.70
N ALA A 179 -14.04 -3.47 8.98
CA ALA A 179 -14.72 -4.31 9.98
C ALA A 179 -16.17 -4.64 9.63
N LYS A 180 -16.80 -3.81 8.77
CA LYS A 180 -18.19 -4.04 8.28
C LYS A 180 -18.22 -4.79 6.94
N GLY A 181 -17.09 -5.21 6.41
CA GLY A 181 -17.01 -5.84 5.09
C GLY A 181 -17.34 -4.85 3.95
N THR A 182 -17.17 -3.56 4.17
CA THR A 182 -17.40 -2.52 3.15
C THR A 182 -16.10 -2.17 2.43
N PRO A 183 -16.14 -1.92 1.10
CA PRO A 183 -14.97 -1.51 0.35
C PRO A 183 -14.36 -0.21 0.87
N TYR A 184 -13.05 -0.15 0.81
CA TYR A 184 -12.24 0.97 1.26
C TYR A 184 -10.93 1.05 0.48
N GLY A 185 -10.15 2.07 0.76
CA GLY A 185 -8.80 2.18 0.22
C GLY A 185 -8.12 3.46 0.65
N TYR A 186 -7.10 3.82 -0.11
CA TYR A 186 -6.32 5.03 0.11
C TYR A 186 -6.18 5.80 -1.20
N SER A 187 -6.16 7.11 -1.10
CA SER A 187 -5.97 8.01 -2.23
C SER A 187 -4.94 9.07 -1.87
N ALA A 188 -3.92 9.21 -2.69
CA ALA A 188 -2.83 10.16 -2.49
C ALA A 188 -2.62 10.97 -3.77
N TRP A 189 -2.44 12.29 -3.63
CA TRP A 189 -2.30 13.20 -4.76
C TRP A 189 -1.19 14.21 -4.53
N SER A 190 -0.38 14.45 -5.56
CA SER A 190 0.65 15.50 -5.60
C SER A 190 0.76 16.08 -7.01
N GLY A 191 0.53 17.39 -7.14
CA GLY A 191 0.55 18.04 -8.46
C GLY A 191 -0.45 17.42 -9.43
N GLN A 192 0.05 16.82 -10.50
CA GLN A 192 -0.75 16.21 -11.58
C GLN A 192 -0.77 14.67 -11.52
N GLU A 193 -0.28 14.09 -10.43
CA GLU A 193 -0.23 12.64 -10.23
C GLU A 193 -1.05 12.22 -9.03
N GLY A 194 -1.64 11.03 -9.12
CA GLY A 194 -2.37 10.40 -8.03
C GLY A 194 -2.11 8.91 -7.94
N ILE A 195 -2.22 8.37 -6.74
CA ILE A 195 -2.19 6.93 -6.50
C ILE A 195 -3.45 6.60 -5.71
N ILE A 196 -4.23 5.64 -6.20
CA ILE A 196 -5.45 5.18 -5.55
C ILE A 196 -5.38 3.67 -5.38
N SER A 197 -5.59 3.20 -4.16
CA SER A 197 -5.83 1.80 -3.87
C SER A 197 -7.27 1.58 -3.44
N VAL A 198 -7.83 0.43 -3.81
CA VAL A 198 -9.15 -0.01 -3.37
C VAL A 198 -9.09 -1.48 -2.97
N ARG A 199 -9.87 -1.86 -1.97
CA ARG A 199 -9.99 -3.23 -1.50
C ARG A 199 -11.42 -3.56 -1.10
N ASN A 200 -11.86 -4.77 -1.47
CA ASN A 200 -13.06 -5.38 -0.92
C ASN A 200 -12.68 -6.37 0.20
N PRO A 201 -12.92 -6.07 1.48
CA PRO A 201 -12.60 -6.96 2.60
C PRO A 201 -13.65 -8.05 2.83
N SER A 202 -14.72 -8.08 2.02
CA SER A 202 -15.86 -9.01 2.16
C SER A 202 -15.62 -10.32 1.41
N ASP A 203 -16.41 -11.34 1.76
CA ASP A 203 -16.53 -12.61 1.05
C ASP A 203 -17.60 -12.59 -0.05
N GLU A 204 -18.17 -11.43 -0.34
CA GLU A 204 -19.17 -11.19 -1.38
C GLU A 204 -18.66 -10.14 -2.36
N VAL A 205 -19.19 -10.15 -3.59
CA VAL A 205 -18.99 -9.05 -4.54
C VAL A 205 -19.60 -7.78 -3.96
N LYS A 206 -18.86 -6.68 -4.02
CA LYS A 206 -19.31 -5.37 -3.51
C LYS A 206 -19.14 -4.28 -4.57
N GLU A 207 -20.18 -3.48 -4.70
CA GLU A 207 -20.08 -2.23 -5.45
C GLU A 207 -19.36 -1.17 -4.62
N PHE A 208 -18.47 -0.43 -5.26
CA PHE A 208 -17.75 0.68 -4.64
C PHE A 208 -17.70 1.87 -5.58
N THR A 209 -18.26 2.98 -5.12
CA THR A 209 -18.28 4.22 -5.87
C THR A 209 -17.71 5.36 -5.05
N PHE A 210 -16.85 6.16 -5.65
CA PHE A 210 -16.26 7.34 -5.02
C PHE A 210 -16.01 8.46 -6.04
N PRO A 211 -16.11 9.74 -5.62
CA PRO A 211 -15.85 10.87 -6.50
C PRO A 211 -14.38 11.11 -6.70
N LEU A 212 -14.00 11.67 -7.84
CA LEU A 212 -12.67 12.20 -8.13
C LEU A 212 -12.65 13.70 -7.81
N ASP A 213 -12.52 14.03 -6.52
CA ASP A 213 -12.57 15.40 -6.04
C ASP A 213 -11.69 15.64 -4.80
N ARG A 214 -11.87 16.77 -4.15
CA ARG A 214 -11.15 17.14 -2.92
C ARG A 214 -11.37 16.19 -1.75
N THR A 215 -12.48 15.45 -1.71
CA THR A 215 -12.76 14.52 -0.60
C THR A 215 -11.76 13.37 -0.57
N ILE A 216 -11.27 12.96 -1.73
CA ILE A 216 -10.19 11.98 -1.87
C ILE A 216 -8.80 12.61 -2.01
N GLY A 217 -8.68 13.94 -1.85
CA GLY A 217 -7.43 14.68 -1.94
C GLY A 217 -7.01 15.10 -3.34
N MET A 218 -7.81 14.83 -4.37
CA MET A 218 -7.51 15.23 -5.74
C MET A 218 -7.50 16.76 -5.88
N PRO A 219 -6.44 17.36 -6.46
CA PRO A 219 -6.41 18.78 -6.75
C PRO A 219 -7.50 19.20 -7.73
N GLU A 220 -8.07 20.38 -7.49
CA GLU A 220 -9.13 20.94 -8.33
C GLU A 220 -8.63 21.26 -9.74
N GLY A 221 -9.48 21.02 -10.73
CA GLY A 221 -9.23 21.38 -12.12
C GLY A 221 -8.38 20.40 -12.91
N LEU A 222 -7.95 19.29 -12.33
CA LEU A 222 -7.22 18.25 -13.08
C LEU A 222 -8.13 17.61 -14.13
N LYS A 223 -7.60 17.44 -15.35
CA LYS A 223 -8.30 16.86 -16.50
C LYS A 223 -7.39 15.96 -17.31
N GLY A 224 -7.99 15.03 -18.04
CA GLY A 224 -7.27 14.19 -18.98
C GLY A 224 -6.31 13.21 -18.31
N LEU A 225 -6.67 12.70 -17.13
CA LEU A 225 -5.82 11.77 -16.40
C LEU A 225 -5.91 10.36 -17.02
N HIS A 226 -4.77 9.82 -17.38
CA HIS A 226 -4.60 8.41 -17.71
C HIS A 226 -4.51 7.59 -16.41
N ARG A 227 -5.08 6.39 -16.44
CA ARG A 227 -5.02 5.44 -15.33
C ARG A 227 -4.19 4.23 -15.72
N THR A 228 -3.13 3.94 -14.97
CA THR A 228 -2.25 2.79 -15.15
C THR A 228 -2.34 1.86 -13.96
N TYR A 229 -2.42 0.55 -14.18
CA TYR A 229 -2.36 -0.42 -13.10
C TYR A 229 -0.95 -0.50 -12.51
N VAL A 230 -0.87 -0.34 -11.20
CA VAL A 230 0.35 -0.61 -10.41
C VAL A 230 0.32 -2.04 -9.88
N TRP A 231 -0.82 -2.46 -9.33
CA TRP A 231 -1.02 -3.80 -8.79
C TRP A 231 -2.50 -4.21 -8.88
N ALA A 232 -2.76 -5.48 -9.12
CA ALA A 232 -4.09 -6.07 -9.08
C ALA A 232 -4.01 -7.47 -8.46
N TYR A 233 -4.96 -7.81 -7.59
CA TYR A 233 -5.04 -9.09 -6.91
C TYR A 233 -6.50 -9.56 -6.84
N ARG A 234 -6.77 -10.82 -7.17
CA ARG A 234 -8.11 -11.41 -7.26
C ARG A 234 -9.08 -10.62 -8.15
N THR A 235 -8.55 -9.99 -9.17
CA THR A 235 -9.33 -9.21 -10.13
C THR A 235 -9.92 -10.13 -11.20
N ASP A 236 -11.17 -9.86 -11.59
CA ASP A 236 -11.78 -10.49 -12.75
C ASP A 236 -11.12 -9.93 -14.03
N GLU A 237 -10.45 -10.81 -14.81
CA GLU A 237 -9.65 -10.42 -15.98
C GLU A 237 -10.45 -9.62 -17.01
N GLN A 238 -11.74 -9.97 -17.21
CA GLN A 238 -12.60 -9.28 -18.17
C GLN A 238 -12.88 -7.82 -17.81
N LYS A 239 -12.85 -7.46 -16.54
CA LYS A 239 -13.10 -6.09 -16.07
C LYS A 239 -11.85 -5.22 -16.00
N ALA A 240 -10.68 -5.80 -16.11
CA ALA A 240 -9.42 -5.04 -16.13
C ALA A 240 -9.16 -4.32 -17.47
N GLU A 241 -9.85 -4.70 -18.53
CA GLU A 241 -9.66 -4.17 -19.89
C GLU A 241 -10.24 -2.77 -20.13
N ASP A 242 -11.09 -2.27 -19.22
CA ASP A 242 -11.97 -1.13 -19.50
C ASP A 242 -11.30 0.24 -19.57
N THR A 243 -9.95 0.35 -19.52
CA THR A 243 -9.42 1.66 -19.14
C THR A 243 -8.24 2.21 -19.94
N GLU A 244 -7.75 1.53 -20.95
CA GLU A 244 -6.59 2.06 -21.71
C GLU A 244 -6.87 3.37 -22.47
N ASN A 245 -8.13 3.68 -22.76
CA ASN A 245 -8.50 4.89 -23.50
C ASN A 245 -9.43 5.83 -22.71
N HIS A 246 -9.79 5.52 -21.47
CA HIS A 246 -10.67 6.36 -20.68
C HIS A 246 -9.87 7.38 -19.89
N LEU A 247 -10.14 8.66 -20.14
CA LEU A 247 -9.55 9.76 -19.38
C LEU A 247 -10.46 10.14 -18.22
N PHE A 248 -9.85 10.49 -17.11
CA PHE A 248 -10.52 10.87 -15.88
C PHE A 248 -10.32 12.36 -15.61
N ASP A 249 -11.40 13.02 -15.18
CA ASP A 249 -11.40 14.44 -14.88
C ASP A 249 -11.81 14.67 -13.41
N TYR A 250 -11.36 15.78 -12.85
CA TYR A 250 -11.87 16.28 -11.58
C TYR A 250 -13.40 16.50 -11.67
N GLY A 251 -14.12 16.07 -10.65
CA GLY A 251 -15.57 16.06 -10.62
C GLY A 251 -16.20 14.80 -11.23
N GLY A 252 -15.41 13.93 -11.81
CA GLY A 252 -15.84 12.61 -12.26
C GLY A 252 -16.06 11.64 -11.09
N GLN A 253 -16.40 10.40 -11.43
CA GLN A 253 -16.68 9.34 -10.46
C GLN A 253 -16.10 8.02 -10.95
N ILE A 254 -15.57 7.22 -10.02
CA ILE A 254 -15.19 5.84 -10.27
C ILE A 254 -16.21 4.92 -9.62
N SER A 255 -16.76 4.00 -10.42
CA SER A 255 -17.69 2.95 -9.96
C SER A 255 -17.11 1.59 -10.31
N LEU A 256 -17.01 0.72 -9.32
CA LEU A 256 -16.35 -0.58 -9.40
C LEU A 256 -17.26 -1.67 -8.84
N SER A 257 -17.20 -2.84 -9.45
CA SER A 257 -17.68 -4.09 -8.87
C SER A 257 -16.45 -4.90 -8.46
N LEU A 258 -16.24 -5.09 -7.17
CA LEU A 258 -15.05 -5.71 -6.60
C LEU A 258 -15.34 -7.15 -6.16
N GLN A 259 -14.53 -8.09 -6.61
CA GLN A 259 -14.60 -9.49 -6.19
C GLN A 259 -14.20 -9.65 -4.70
N PRO A 260 -14.57 -10.78 -4.06
CA PRO A 260 -14.16 -11.06 -2.68
C PRO A 260 -12.65 -11.00 -2.47
N GLY A 261 -12.18 -10.16 -1.55
CA GLY A 261 -10.77 -9.96 -1.26
C GLY A 261 -9.97 -9.26 -2.36
N GLU A 262 -10.64 -8.72 -3.37
CA GLU A 262 -9.97 -8.03 -4.47
C GLU A 262 -9.27 -6.77 -4.03
N VAL A 263 -8.07 -6.53 -4.60
CA VAL A 263 -7.28 -5.31 -4.46
C VAL A 263 -6.95 -4.78 -5.84
N ARG A 264 -7.09 -3.47 -6.04
CA ARG A 264 -6.59 -2.75 -7.21
C ARG A 264 -5.82 -1.51 -6.75
N ILE A 265 -4.68 -1.28 -7.37
CA ILE A 265 -3.87 -0.07 -7.14
C ILE A 265 -3.55 0.53 -8.50
N TRP A 266 -3.82 1.82 -8.64
CA TRP A 266 -3.58 2.57 -9.87
C TRP A 266 -2.72 3.80 -9.61
N LYS A 267 -1.97 4.17 -10.64
CA LYS A 267 -1.40 5.51 -10.81
C LYS A 267 -2.27 6.29 -11.79
N PHE A 268 -2.52 7.55 -11.46
CA PHE A 268 -3.17 8.52 -12.33
C PHE A 268 -2.16 9.60 -12.69
N SER A 269 -2.09 9.96 -13.97
CA SER A 269 -1.20 11.02 -14.44
C SER A 269 -1.77 11.71 -15.68
N THR A 270 -1.49 13.01 -15.83
CA THR A 270 -1.79 13.73 -17.07
C THR A 270 -0.82 13.36 -18.19
N VAL A 271 0.28 12.70 -17.87
CA VAL A 271 1.24 12.16 -18.84
C VAL A 271 0.89 10.69 -19.08
N PRO A 272 0.59 10.29 -20.33
CA PRO A 272 0.35 8.89 -20.63
C PRO A 272 1.61 8.07 -20.40
N ASP A 273 1.43 6.88 -19.87
CA ASP A 273 2.48 5.88 -19.81
C ASP A 273 2.83 5.43 -21.24
N LYS A 274 4.06 5.64 -21.65
CA LYS A 274 4.59 5.28 -22.95
C LYS A 274 5.75 4.29 -22.88
N GLU A 275 6.13 3.92 -21.67
CA GLU A 275 7.19 2.94 -21.47
C GLU A 275 6.65 1.54 -21.80
N ALA A 276 7.44 0.80 -22.55
CA ALA A 276 7.09 -0.58 -22.83
C ALA A 276 7.39 -1.46 -21.61
N PRO A 277 6.55 -2.45 -21.30
CA PRO A 277 6.84 -3.42 -20.25
C PRO A 277 8.21 -4.06 -20.42
N ALA A 278 9.01 -4.07 -19.36
CA ALA A 278 10.33 -4.66 -19.35
C ALA A 278 10.32 -6.05 -18.73
N LEU A 279 11.09 -6.97 -19.33
CA LEU A 279 11.34 -8.30 -18.77
C LEU A 279 12.16 -8.15 -17.48
N ARG A 280 11.64 -8.71 -16.42
CA ARG A 280 12.27 -8.66 -15.11
C ARG A 280 12.93 -9.96 -14.73
N ILE A 281 12.17 -11.05 -14.80
CA ILE A 281 12.62 -12.40 -14.49
C ILE A 281 12.15 -13.33 -15.61
N VAL A 282 13.03 -14.21 -16.03
CA VAL A 282 12.71 -15.31 -16.94
C VAL A 282 13.10 -16.62 -16.28
N LYS A 283 12.15 -17.54 -16.15
CA LYS A 283 12.38 -18.85 -15.53
C LYS A 283 11.86 -19.97 -16.42
N THR A 284 12.66 -21.00 -16.61
CA THR A 284 12.18 -22.26 -17.18
C THR A 284 11.47 -23.03 -16.07
N THR A 285 10.19 -23.29 -16.23
CA THR A 285 9.36 -24.01 -15.25
C THR A 285 9.25 -25.50 -15.59
N SER A 286 9.39 -25.85 -16.87
CA SER A 286 9.50 -27.23 -17.34
C SER A 286 10.28 -27.25 -18.69
N PRO A 287 10.61 -28.42 -19.28
CA PRO A 287 11.22 -28.49 -20.60
C PRO A 287 10.43 -27.81 -21.73
N THR A 288 9.12 -27.62 -21.51
CA THR A 288 8.17 -27.05 -22.47
C THR A 288 7.45 -25.81 -21.98
N SER A 289 7.89 -25.20 -20.88
CA SER A 289 7.22 -24.01 -20.32
C SER A 289 8.22 -23.02 -19.75
N LEU A 290 8.01 -21.76 -20.08
CA LEU A 290 8.78 -20.61 -19.64
C LEU A 290 7.85 -19.63 -18.92
N THR A 291 8.28 -19.13 -17.78
CA THR A 291 7.58 -18.06 -17.06
C THR A 291 8.37 -16.77 -17.17
N VAL A 292 7.70 -15.70 -17.54
CA VAL A 292 8.25 -14.35 -17.70
C VAL A 292 7.55 -13.41 -16.74
N GLU A 293 8.29 -12.79 -15.85
CA GLU A 293 7.79 -11.71 -14.99
C GLU A 293 8.13 -10.35 -15.60
N LEU A 294 7.14 -9.47 -15.65
CA LEU A 294 7.24 -8.11 -16.17
C LEU A 294 7.23 -7.08 -15.03
N ASN A 295 7.82 -5.92 -15.28
CA ASN A 295 7.86 -4.83 -14.29
C ASN A 295 6.48 -4.20 -14.02
N GLU A 296 5.52 -4.40 -14.93
CA GLU A 296 4.17 -3.83 -14.87
C GLU A 296 3.10 -4.80 -15.40
N PRO A 297 1.81 -4.60 -15.04
CA PRO A 297 0.71 -5.39 -15.58
C PRO A 297 0.55 -5.17 -17.09
N VAL A 298 0.28 -6.24 -17.85
CA VAL A 298 0.14 -6.18 -19.31
C VAL A 298 -1.18 -6.75 -19.80
N ILE A 299 -1.54 -6.41 -21.02
CA ILE A 299 -2.58 -7.08 -21.82
C ILE A 299 -1.88 -7.95 -22.85
N LEU A 300 -2.21 -9.23 -22.85
CA LEU A 300 -1.67 -10.14 -23.86
C LEU A 300 -2.36 -9.89 -25.20
N LYS A 301 -1.55 -9.82 -26.25
CA LYS A 301 -2.00 -9.89 -27.63
C LYS A 301 -1.35 -11.11 -28.28
N ASP A 302 -2.07 -11.75 -29.17
CA ASP A 302 -1.56 -12.92 -29.90
C ASP A 302 -0.25 -12.58 -30.60
N GLY A 303 0.74 -13.47 -30.50
CA GLY A 303 2.02 -13.33 -31.17
C GLY A 303 2.98 -12.30 -30.62
N ILE A 304 2.68 -11.73 -29.43
CA ILE A 304 3.57 -10.72 -28.80
C ILE A 304 4.88 -11.31 -28.26
N PHE A 305 4.87 -12.59 -27.89
CA PHE A 305 6.06 -13.30 -27.41
C PHE A 305 6.63 -14.22 -28.46
N SER A 306 7.95 -14.19 -28.57
CA SER A 306 8.72 -15.16 -29.37
C SER A 306 9.87 -15.69 -28.52
N VAL A 307 10.14 -16.98 -28.65
CA VAL A 307 11.28 -17.65 -28.01
C VAL A 307 12.19 -18.20 -29.10
N SER A 308 13.42 -17.74 -29.14
CA SER A 308 14.37 -18.15 -30.20
C SER A 308 14.51 -19.66 -30.27
N GLY A 309 14.27 -20.21 -31.47
CA GLY A 309 14.38 -21.66 -31.74
C GLY A 309 13.18 -22.49 -31.26
N ASN A 310 12.11 -21.88 -30.78
CA ASN A 310 10.92 -22.57 -30.30
C ASN A 310 9.65 -21.86 -30.78
N GLU A 311 8.60 -22.62 -30.92
CA GLU A 311 7.26 -22.11 -31.24
C GLU A 311 6.51 -21.92 -29.89
N VAL A 312 5.93 -20.73 -29.69
CA VAL A 312 5.03 -20.45 -28.56
C VAL A 312 3.63 -20.88 -28.97
N THR A 313 3.15 -21.98 -28.40
CA THR A 313 1.84 -22.58 -28.79
C THR A 313 0.70 -22.14 -27.88
N ALA A 314 1.00 -21.68 -26.68
CA ALA A 314 0.02 -21.16 -25.74
C ALA A 314 0.64 -20.09 -24.84
N THR A 315 -0.15 -19.13 -24.44
CA THR A 315 0.22 -18.13 -23.45
C THR A 315 -0.87 -18.01 -22.40
N SER A 316 -0.47 -17.83 -21.14
CA SER A 316 -1.41 -17.51 -20.07
C SER A 316 -0.86 -16.38 -19.21
N LEU A 317 -1.77 -15.63 -18.60
CA LEU A 317 -1.45 -14.45 -17.80
C LEU A 317 -1.88 -14.70 -16.33
N SER A 318 -1.03 -14.34 -15.39
CA SER A 318 -1.38 -14.36 -13.96
C SER A 318 -2.50 -13.35 -13.64
N ALA A 319 -3.17 -13.54 -12.50
CA ALA A 319 -4.27 -12.67 -12.07
C ALA A 319 -3.82 -11.21 -11.86
N ASP A 320 -2.57 -10.98 -11.49
CA ASP A 320 -1.96 -9.65 -11.37
C ASP A 320 -1.44 -9.09 -12.68
N ARG A 321 -1.57 -9.87 -13.76
CA ARG A 321 -1.20 -9.52 -15.14
C ARG A 321 0.29 -9.22 -15.36
N ARG A 322 1.15 -9.64 -14.46
CA ARG A 322 2.61 -9.42 -14.55
C ARG A 322 3.40 -10.67 -14.93
N VAL A 323 2.85 -11.84 -14.74
CA VAL A 323 3.52 -13.09 -15.03
C VAL A 323 2.86 -13.76 -16.23
N VAL A 324 3.65 -13.94 -17.28
CA VAL A 324 3.24 -14.64 -18.50
C VAL A 324 3.87 -16.03 -18.50
N THR A 325 3.07 -17.06 -18.69
CA THR A 325 3.53 -18.41 -18.93
C THR A 325 3.44 -18.70 -20.43
N LEU A 326 4.55 -19.08 -21.02
CA LEU A 326 4.71 -19.42 -22.44
C LEU A 326 4.90 -20.91 -22.61
#